data_31382e614fa1fe7c1df2ea5fc474010a
#
_entry.id   31382e614fa1fe7c1df2ea5fc474010a
#
_cell.length_a   1.000
_cell.length_b   1.000
_cell.length_c   1.000
_cell.angle_alpha   90.00
_cell.angle_beta   90.00
_cell.angle_gamma   90.00
#
_symmetry.space_group_name_H-M   'P 1'
#
loop_
_entity.id
_entity.type
_entity.pdbx_description
1 polymer ?
#
loop_
_entity_poly.entity_id
_entity_poly.type
_entity_poly.pdbx_seq_one_letter_code
_entity_poly.pdbx_strand_id
1 'polypeptide(L)'
;MLIPRRVKHRKQHHPNRTGAAKGGTELTFGTFGIQALESAYVTNRQIESARIAMTRHIKRGGKVWNNIYPDRPLTKKPAETRMGSGKGSPEWWVANVKPGRILFELAGPPEPLAREAMRRAMHKLPMKCRFVVREAND
;
A
#
# COMPACT_ATOMS: atom_id res chain seq x y z
N MET A 1 6.89 11.63 4.67
CA MET A 1 6.14 10.67 3.85
C MET A 1 7.05 9.96 2.89
N LEU A 2 6.66 8.77 2.47
CA LEU A 2 7.45 7.97 1.55
C LEU A 2 7.44 8.56 0.15
N ILE A 3 8.62 8.93 -0.34
CA ILE A 3 8.84 9.35 -1.72
C ILE A 3 10.20 8.85 -2.18
N PRO A 4 10.40 8.58 -3.49
CA PRO A 4 11.71 8.18 -3.98
C PRO A 4 12.71 9.34 -3.87
N ARG A 5 13.96 9.01 -3.50
CA ARG A 5 15.03 10.01 -3.45
C ARG A 5 15.45 10.46 -4.84
N ARG A 6 15.47 9.50 -5.77
CA ARG A 6 15.86 9.76 -7.16
C ARG A 6 14.90 9.08 -8.11
N VAL A 7 14.54 9.77 -9.18
CA VAL A 7 13.73 9.23 -10.26
C VAL A 7 14.34 9.64 -11.59
N LYS A 8 14.39 8.70 -12.53
CA LYS A 8 14.80 9.02 -13.89
C LYS A 8 13.84 10.00 -14.55
N HIS A 9 12.56 9.80 -14.32
CA HIS A 9 11.51 10.64 -14.88
C HIS A 9 10.53 11.03 -13.78
N ARG A 10 10.36 12.33 -13.54
CA ARG A 10 9.42 12.84 -12.55
C ARG A 10 7.97 12.64 -12.99
N LYS A 11 7.74 12.59 -14.30
CA LYS A 11 6.42 12.36 -14.88
C LYS A 11 6.47 11.07 -15.69
N GLN A 12 5.51 10.18 -15.46
CA GLN A 12 5.45 8.88 -16.11
C GLN A 12 4.03 8.61 -16.58
N HIS A 13 3.90 7.68 -17.52
CA HIS A 13 2.59 7.18 -17.89
C HIS A 13 1.97 6.43 -16.72
N HIS A 14 0.63 6.45 -16.66
CA HIS A 14 -0.07 5.74 -15.61
C HIS A 14 0.24 4.24 -15.67
N PRO A 15 0.62 3.59 -14.56
CA PRO A 15 0.90 2.17 -14.57
C PRO A 15 -0.34 1.35 -14.91
N ASN A 16 -0.11 0.19 -15.54
CA ASN A 16 -1.19 -0.73 -15.87
C ASN A 16 -1.71 -1.39 -14.60
N ARG A 17 -3.04 -1.34 -14.39
CA ARG A 17 -3.71 -1.95 -13.23
C ARG A 17 -4.35 -3.30 -13.53
N THR A 18 -4.20 -3.82 -14.75
CA THR A 18 -4.80 -5.10 -15.12
C THR A 18 -3.92 -6.27 -14.69
N GLY A 19 -4.55 -7.43 -14.50
CA GLY A 19 -3.86 -8.66 -14.14
C GLY A 19 -3.70 -8.86 -12.64
N ALA A 20 -3.10 -9.95 -12.26
CA ALA A 20 -2.80 -10.31 -10.87
C ALA A 20 -1.34 -10.03 -10.53
N ALA A 21 -1.03 -9.96 -9.25
CA ALA A 21 0.34 -9.78 -8.79
C ALA A 21 1.18 -11.00 -9.13
N LYS A 22 2.40 -10.77 -9.63
CA LYS A 22 3.34 -11.84 -9.97
C LYS A 22 4.30 -12.17 -8.82
N GLY A 23 4.42 -11.28 -7.85
CA GLY A 23 5.26 -11.48 -6.68
C GLY A 23 4.67 -10.81 -5.46
N GLY A 24 5.23 -11.09 -4.29
CA GLY A 24 4.73 -10.51 -3.05
C GLY A 24 3.34 -10.98 -2.67
N THR A 25 3.01 -12.23 -3.00
CA THR A 25 1.69 -12.83 -2.75
C THR A 25 1.65 -13.68 -1.50
N GLU A 26 2.77 -13.85 -0.83
CA GLU A 26 2.89 -14.65 0.38
C GLU A 26 3.50 -13.84 1.51
N LEU A 27 3.15 -14.19 2.76
CA LEU A 27 3.76 -13.59 3.93
C LEU A 27 5.22 -14.03 4.03
N THR A 28 6.13 -13.06 4.14
CA THR A 28 7.57 -13.30 4.18
C THR A 28 8.15 -13.09 5.56
N PHE A 29 7.76 -12.01 6.22
CA PHE A 29 8.37 -11.57 7.49
C PHE A 29 7.47 -11.79 8.70
N GLY A 30 6.17 -11.55 8.55
CA GLY A 30 5.21 -11.57 9.64
C GLY A 30 4.36 -12.81 9.69
N THR A 31 3.54 -12.89 10.74
CA THR A 31 2.56 -13.95 10.94
C THR A 31 1.21 -13.59 10.32
N PHE A 32 0.89 -12.31 10.28
CA PHE A 32 -0.36 -11.76 9.78
C PHE A 32 -0.09 -10.75 8.68
N GLY A 33 -1.07 -10.54 7.81
CA GLY A 33 -0.91 -9.57 6.75
C GLY A 33 -2.22 -9.07 6.17
N ILE A 34 -2.09 -8.06 5.32
CA ILE A 34 -3.19 -7.52 4.53
C ILE A 34 -2.88 -7.85 3.06
N GLN A 35 -3.81 -8.54 2.42
CA GLN A 35 -3.70 -8.91 1.01
C GLN A 35 -4.74 -8.14 0.19
N ALA A 36 -4.31 -7.56 -0.91
CA ALA A 36 -5.20 -6.84 -1.82
C ALA A 36 -6.10 -7.81 -2.58
N LEU A 37 -7.37 -7.48 -2.68
CA LEU A 37 -8.36 -8.22 -3.47
C LEU A 37 -8.67 -7.53 -4.79
N GLU A 38 -8.31 -6.26 -4.92
CA GLU A 38 -8.56 -5.45 -6.10
C GLU A 38 -7.30 -4.69 -6.48
N SER A 39 -7.24 -4.24 -7.74
CA SER A 39 -6.17 -3.34 -8.19
C SER A 39 -6.43 -1.92 -7.73
N ALA A 40 -5.39 -1.21 -7.33
CA ALA A 40 -5.48 0.20 -6.98
C ALA A 40 -4.12 0.89 -7.02
N TYR A 41 -4.16 2.20 -7.13
CA TYR A 41 -3.00 3.04 -6.84
C TYR A 41 -3.09 3.47 -5.38
N VAL A 42 -2.12 3.04 -4.58
CA VAL A 42 -2.08 3.37 -3.15
C VAL A 42 -1.11 4.53 -2.96
N THR A 43 -1.62 5.66 -2.50
CA THR A 43 -0.79 6.85 -2.33
C THR A 43 0.11 6.73 -1.11
N ASN A 44 1.21 7.51 -1.09
CA ASN A 44 2.10 7.57 0.06
C ASN A 44 1.36 7.99 1.34
N ARG A 45 0.35 8.84 1.23
CA ARG A 45 -0.48 9.26 2.37
C ARG A 45 -1.33 8.11 2.91
N GLN A 46 -1.90 7.30 2.02
CA GLN A 46 -2.69 6.13 2.41
C GLN A 46 -1.82 5.08 3.09
N ILE A 47 -0.62 4.82 2.56
CA ILE A 47 0.34 3.89 3.16
C ILE A 47 0.69 4.35 4.58
N GLU A 48 1.01 5.62 4.75
CA GLU A 48 1.37 6.17 6.05
C GLU A 48 0.19 6.13 7.03
N SER A 49 -1.01 6.47 6.58
CA SER A 49 -2.22 6.40 7.40
C SER A 49 -2.51 4.99 7.88
N ALA A 50 -2.37 3.99 7.00
CA ALA A 50 -2.58 2.59 7.35
C ALA A 50 -1.55 2.12 8.38
N ARG A 51 -0.28 2.46 8.17
CA ARG A 51 0.79 2.12 9.12
C ARG A 51 0.53 2.72 10.50
N ILE A 52 0.14 3.98 10.56
CA ILE A 52 -0.16 4.65 11.82
C ILE A 52 -1.34 3.99 12.52
N ALA A 53 -2.39 3.65 11.78
CA ALA A 53 -3.57 3.00 12.35
C ALA A 53 -3.23 1.66 13.00
N MET A 54 -2.40 0.83 12.33
CA MET A 54 -1.93 -0.43 12.89
C MET A 54 -1.09 -0.21 14.14
N THR A 55 -0.10 0.68 14.04
CA THR A 55 0.86 0.93 15.12
C THR A 55 0.16 1.45 16.37
N ARG A 56 -0.82 2.34 16.22
CA ARG A 56 -1.57 2.87 17.36
C ARG A 56 -2.39 1.78 18.06
N HIS A 57 -2.93 0.85 17.31
CA HIS A 57 -3.77 -0.18 17.89
C HIS A 57 -2.96 -1.23 18.65
N ILE A 58 -1.84 -1.67 18.08
CA ILE A 58 -0.97 -2.66 18.74
C ILE A 58 -0.01 -2.03 19.74
N LYS A 59 0.13 -0.70 19.72
CA LYS A 59 1.07 0.06 20.54
C LYS A 59 2.49 -0.46 20.35
N ARG A 60 3.18 -0.88 21.41
CA ARG A 60 4.54 -1.41 21.32
C ARG A 60 4.58 -2.95 21.27
N GLY A 61 3.44 -3.59 21.09
CA GLY A 61 3.30 -5.05 21.21
C GLY A 61 3.69 -5.85 19.98
N GLY A 62 4.24 -5.23 18.95
CA GLY A 62 4.55 -5.98 17.75
C GLY A 62 5.41 -5.22 16.76
N LYS A 63 5.66 -5.87 15.62
CA LYS A 63 6.46 -5.31 14.55
C LYS A 63 5.66 -5.29 13.26
N VAL A 64 5.76 -4.20 12.51
CA VAL A 64 5.05 -3.98 11.24
C VAL A 64 6.06 -3.87 10.11
N TRP A 65 5.79 -4.55 9.00
CA TRP A 65 6.56 -4.41 7.77
C TRP A 65 5.67 -3.81 6.68
N ASN A 66 6.21 -2.86 5.96
CA ASN A 66 5.56 -2.26 4.79
C ASN A 66 6.17 -2.86 3.53
N ASN A 67 5.39 -3.64 2.79
CA ASN A 67 5.86 -4.39 1.63
C ASN A 67 5.64 -3.66 0.30
N ILE A 68 5.05 -2.46 0.33
CA ILE A 68 4.83 -1.67 -0.88
C ILE A 68 5.52 -0.32 -0.74
N TYR A 69 5.95 0.22 -1.87
CA TYR A 69 6.61 1.51 -1.91
C TYR A 69 6.01 2.39 -3.01
N PRO A 70 5.71 3.67 -2.72
CA PRO A 70 5.09 4.56 -3.70
C PRO A 70 6.15 5.16 -4.63
N ASP A 71 6.53 4.41 -5.65
CA ASP A 71 7.58 4.78 -6.58
C ASP A 71 7.10 5.35 -7.91
N ARG A 72 5.77 5.41 -8.13
CA ARG A 72 5.18 5.94 -9.36
C ARG A 72 4.54 7.30 -9.12
N PRO A 73 4.88 8.31 -9.94
CA PRO A 73 4.25 9.63 -9.80
C PRO A 73 2.89 9.66 -10.48
N LEU A 74 1.92 10.31 -9.85
CA LEU A 74 0.66 10.68 -10.49
C LEU A 74 0.60 12.19 -10.61
N THR A 75 0.14 12.65 -11.75
CA THR A 75 -0.03 14.07 -12.02
C THR A 75 -1.52 14.42 -12.05
N LYS A 76 -1.85 15.59 -11.53
CA LYS A 76 -3.19 16.15 -11.63
C LYS A 76 -3.13 17.38 -12.49
N LYS A 77 -4.03 17.51 -13.46
CA LYS A 77 -4.13 18.74 -14.23
C LYS A 77 -4.65 19.85 -13.33
N PRO A 78 -3.97 21.02 -13.29
CA PRO A 78 -4.53 22.16 -12.61
C PRO A 78 -5.90 22.51 -13.20
N ALA A 79 -6.83 23.00 -12.37
CA ALA A 79 -8.18 23.35 -12.82
C ALA A 79 -8.18 24.40 -13.94
N GLU A 80 -7.14 25.22 -14.01
CA GLU A 80 -6.97 26.29 -14.99
C GLU A 80 -6.21 25.87 -16.26
N THR A 81 -5.75 24.60 -16.35
CA THR A 81 -4.95 24.15 -17.47
C THR A 81 -5.84 23.89 -18.67
N ARG A 82 -5.57 24.59 -19.78
CA ARG A 82 -6.26 24.35 -21.04
C ARG A 82 -5.78 23.06 -21.68
N MET A 83 -6.64 22.43 -22.49
CA MET A 83 -6.28 21.24 -23.25
C MET A 83 -5.03 21.51 -24.10
N GLY A 84 -4.08 20.59 -24.06
CA GLY A 84 -2.85 20.70 -24.86
C GLY A 84 -1.66 21.37 -24.20
N SER A 85 -1.80 21.86 -22.98
CA SER A 85 -0.68 22.55 -22.28
C SER A 85 0.26 21.60 -21.54
N GLY A 86 0.22 20.30 -21.83
CA GLY A 86 1.15 19.33 -21.26
C GLY A 86 0.74 18.78 -19.89
N LYS A 87 1.55 17.86 -19.37
CA LYS A 87 1.35 17.22 -18.08
C LYS A 87 1.66 18.18 -16.94
N GLY A 88 0.78 18.23 -15.94
CA GLY A 88 1.05 18.98 -14.72
C GLY A 88 2.22 18.42 -13.91
N SER A 89 2.61 19.10 -12.84
CA SER A 89 3.64 18.61 -11.92
C SER A 89 3.15 17.37 -11.17
N PRO A 90 4.06 16.45 -10.79
CA PRO A 90 3.67 15.34 -9.93
C PRO A 90 3.12 15.85 -8.60
N GLU A 91 1.90 15.43 -8.25
CA GLU A 91 1.26 15.85 -7.00
C GLU A 91 1.40 14.82 -5.89
N TRP A 92 1.42 13.54 -6.26
CA TRP A 92 1.61 12.48 -5.27
C TRP A 92 2.24 11.26 -5.90
N TRP A 93 2.79 10.44 -5.02
CA TRP A 93 3.45 9.20 -5.37
C TRP A 93 2.57 8.03 -4.97
N VAL A 94 2.54 6.99 -5.80
CA VAL A 94 1.68 5.83 -5.58
C VAL A 94 2.44 4.53 -5.78
N ALA A 95 1.97 3.49 -5.11
CA ALA A 95 2.34 2.11 -5.40
C ALA A 95 1.25 1.51 -6.28
N ASN A 96 1.66 0.83 -7.36
CA ASN A 96 0.72 0.11 -8.22
C ASN A 96 0.49 -1.27 -7.62
N VAL A 97 -0.69 -1.48 -7.05
CA VAL A 97 -1.07 -2.71 -6.37
C VAL A 97 -2.02 -3.51 -7.24
N LYS A 98 -1.71 -4.80 -7.41
CA LYS A 98 -2.57 -5.75 -8.13
C LYS A 98 -3.15 -6.78 -7.16
N PRO A 99 -4.27 -7.43 -7.51
CA PRO A 99 -4.87 -8.44 -6.64
C PRO A 99 -3.87 -9.54 -6.26
N GLY A 100 -3.88 -9.95 -5.02
CA GLY A 100 -2.98 -10.97 -4.47
C GLY A 100 -1.77 -10.42 -3.74
N ARG A 101 -1.44 -9.15 -3.93
CA ARG A 101 -0.26 -8.55 -3.29
C ARG A 101 -0.45 -8.40 -1.80
N ILE A 102 0.56 -8.78 -1.02
CA ILE A 102 0.61 -8.50 0.41
C ILE A 102 1.13 -7.08 0.60
N LEU A 103 0.34 -6.24 1.27
CA LEU A 103 0.65 -4.82 1.45
C LEU A 103 1.44 -4.56 2.73
N PHE A 104 0.97 -5.14 3.82
CA PHE A 104 1.59 -5.00 5.14
C PHE A 104 1.66 -6.35 5.82
N GLU A 105 2.65 -6.52 6.69
CA GLU A 105 2.77 -7.69 7.53
C GLU A 105 2.91 -7.26 9.00
N LEU A 106 2.51 -8.14 9.89
CA LEU A 106 2.49 -7.87 11.32
C LEU A 106 2.88 -9.14 12.08
N ALA A 107 3.69 -8.98 13.13
CA ALA A 107 4.04 -10.07 14.04
C ALA A 107 4.08 -9.55 15.47
N GLY A 108 3.84 -10.43 16.42
CA GLY A 108 3.92 -10.15 17.85
C GLY A 108 2.60 -10.22 18.59
N PRO A 109 1.56 -9.47 18.22
CA PRO A 109 0.31 -9.52 18.96
C PRO A 109 -0.47 -10.82 18.69
N PRO A 110 -1.37 -11.20 19.62
CA PRO A 110 -2.27 -12.33 19.36
C PRO A 110 -3.23 -12.04 18.22
N GLU A 111 -3.76 -13.08 17.60
CA GLU A 111 -4.59 -12.95 16.39
C GLU A 111 -5.77 -11.98 16.53
N PRO A 112 -6.58 -12.01 17.63
CA PRO A 112 -7.69 -11.07 17.75
C PRO A 112 -7.25 -9.62 17.71
N LEU A 113 -6.15 -9.27 18.37
CA LEU A 113 -5.60 -7.92 18.36
C LEU A 113 -5.04 -7.56 16.98
N ALA A 114 -4.33 -8.50 16.36
CA ALA A 114 -3.77 -8.30 15.02
C ALA A 114 -4.88 -8.09 13.99
N ARG A 115 -5.95 -8.88 14.06
CA ARG A 115 -7.11 -8.77 13.15
C ARG A 115 -7.77 -7.40 13.25
N GLU A 116 -7.95 -6.89 14.46
CA GLU A 116 -8.53 -5.55 14.65
C GLU A 116 -7.60 -4.44 14.16
N ALA A 117 -6.31 -4.55 14.42
CA ALA A 117 -5.31 -3.59 13.92
C ALA A 117 -5.32 -3.53 12.39
N MET A 118 -5.34 -4.70 11.74
CA MET A 118 -5.38 -4.78 10.29
C MET A 118 -6.70 -4.27 9.72
N ARG A 119 -7.82 -4.52 10.40
CA ARG A 119 -9.12 -3.99 10.00
C ARG A 119 -9.09 -2.46 9.97
N ARG A 120 -8.53 -1.84 10.99
CA ARG A 120 -8.39 -0.38 11.05
C ARG A 120 -7.50 0.16 9.92
N ALA A 121 -6.42 -0.56 9.62
CA ALA A 121 -5.53 -0.18 8.52
C ALA A 121 -6.22 -0.32 7.16
N MET A 122 -7.00 -1.39 6.97
CA MET A 122 -7.73 -1.60 5.71
C MET A 122 -8.72 -0.49 5.40
N HIS A 123 -9.29 0.17 6.41
CA HIS A 123 -10.18 1.31 6.22
C HIS A 123 -9.47 2.53 5.64
N LYS A 124 -8.14 2.59 5.71
CA LYS A 124 -7.35 3.69 5.16
C LYS A 124 -6.90 3.42 3.72
N LEU A 125 -7.15 2.23 3.21
CA LEU A 125 -6.73 1.82 1.88
C LEU A 125 -7.88 1.99 0.86
N PRO A 126 -7.56 2.27 -0.41
CA PRO A 126 -8.60 2.59 -1.42
C PRO A 126 -9.28 1.38 -2.04
N MET A 127 -8.84 0.16 -1.73
CA MET A 127 -9.38 -1.06 -2.33
C MET A 127 -9.79 -2.05 -1.26
N LYS A 128 -10.51 -3.07 -1.69
CA LYS A 128 -10.86 -4.18 -0.82
C LYS A 128 -9.63 -5.03 -0.53
N CYS A 129 -9.47 -5.37 0.72
CA CYS A 129 -8.37 -6.18 1.22
C CYS A 129 -8.92 -7.25 2.15
N ARG A 130 -8.11 -8.27 2.41
CA ARG A 130 -8.44 -9.29 3.41
C ARG A 130 -7.29 -9.50 4.37
N PHE A 131 -7.64 -9.92 5.57
CA PHE A 131 -6.69 -10.36 6.58
C PHE A 131 -6.22 -11.76 6.24
N VAL A 132 -4.90 -11.99 6.28
CA VAL A 132 -4.32 -13.29 6.02
C VAL A 132 -3.40 -13.69 7.17
N VAL A 133 -3.30 -14.99 7.39
CA VAL A 133 -2.47 -15.58 8.44
C VAL A 133 -1.49 -16.54 7.77
N ARG A 134 -0.24 -16.52 8.24
CA ARG A 134 0.75 -17.48 7.77
C ARG A 134 0.35 -18.88 8.23
N GLU A 135 0.30 -19.81 7.28
CA GLU A 135 0.07 -21.21 7.63
C GLU A 135 1.28 -21.76 8.39
N ALA A 136 0.98 -22.52 9.44
CA ALA A 136 2.04 -23.20 10.16
C ALA A 136 2.66 -24.25 9.25
N ASN A 137 3.97 -24.17 9.05
CA ASN A 137 4.69 -25.24 8.37
C ASN A 137 4.85 -26.39 9.36
N ASP A 138 4.21 -27.48 9.05
CA ASP A 138 4.38 -28.71 9.83
C ASP A 138 5.76 -29.31 9.58
#